data_7ef363bad6be832254e93df7df0827ac
#
_entry.id   7ef363bad6be832254e93df7df0827ac
#
_cell.length_a   1.000
_cell.length_b   1.000
_cell.length_c   1.000
_cell.angle_alpha   90.00
_cell.angle_beta   90.00
_cell.angle_gamma   90.00
#
_symmetry.space_group_name_H-M   'P 1'
#
loop_
_entity.id
_entity.type
_entity.pdbx_description
1 polymer ?
#
loop_
_entity_poly.entity_id
_entity_poly.type
_entity_poly.pdbx_seq_one_letter_code
_entity_poly.pdbx_strand_id
1 'polypeptide(L)'
;LLAQQLCDEFITEVPQVKVLHVHSGETKYDRETKHEFITNWVSRHPQYDKLIFTTYHSLHKICDSMVNIDVLYCDEAHNSTSKNHFVGISTVKSNSSYFFTATPKYSRGNNERGMNNSDVYGNTLISVPAPELVKNGTILAPLIDIHETNETRTKYNAPEIDKKVILNIIKNIKTNLSPKILVAAPNTTILWNMLTKSNIISSLKKQGYDIMHITSKHGAYINKTKVNRQVFFDTLKEWGDDDNRKFVLFHYSILSEGINVPGLTHTVLLRNLPIIEMAQTIGRVIRLHKYDYNNIHNNTIEAGNVKQYHKKHGVVTVPINSKSSVATRNRLQKLIELIFEDGLTAHSFAY
;
A
#
# COMPACT_ATOMS: atom_id res chain seq x y z
N LEU A 1 6.23 8.53 7.38
CA LEU A 1 4.78 8.39 7.56
C LEU A 1 4.43 6.97 7.99
N LEU A 2 4.88 5.93 7.24
CA LEU A 2 4.63 4.52 7.59
C LEU A 2 5.19 4.16 8.97
N ALA A 3 6.43 4.55 9.27
CA ALA A 3 7.04 4.32 10.58
C ALA A 3 6.24 4.98 11.72
N GLN A 4 5.63 6.13 11.49
CA GLN A 4 4.77 6.79 12.48
C GLN A 4 3.43 6.08 12.62
N GLN A 5 2.82 5.62 11.52
CA GLN A 5 1.58 4.86 11.54
C GLN A 5 1.76 3.55 12.31
N LEU A 6 2.82 2.79 12.01
CA LEU A 6 3.16 1.58 12.76
C LEU A 6 3.41 1.88 14.23
N CYS A 7 4.11 2.96 14.55
CA CYS A 7 4.34 3.38 15.92
C CYS A 7 3.02 3.66 16.65
N ASP A 8 2.12 4.44 16.05
CA ASP A 8 0.82 4.78 16.64
C ASP A 8 -0.04 3.52 16.93
N GLU A 9 0.04 2.51 16.06
CA GLU A 9 -0.63 1.22 16.27
C GLU A 9 0.04 0.43 17.41
N PHE A 10 1.37 0.32 17.42
CA PHE A 10 2.10 -0.43 18.47
C PHE A 10 1.92 0.14 19.87
N ILE A 11 1.99 1.47 20.05
CA ILE A 11 1.86 2.07 21.36
C ILE A 11 0.44 1.98 21.94
N THR A 12 -0.56 1.72 21.10
CA THR A 12 -1.92 1.45 21.58
C THR A 12 -1.96 0.14 22.37
N GLU A 13 -1.17 -0.85 21.97
CA GLU A 13 -1.09 -2.16 22.62
C GLU A 13 -0.09 -2.17 23.78
N VAL A 14 0.97 -1.37 23.70
CA VAL A 14 2.05 -1.32 24.70
C VAL A 14 2.37 0.13 25.14
N PRO A 15 1.49 0.77 25.89
CA PRO A 15 1.58 2.22 26.15
C PRO A 15 2.75 2.66 27.05
N GLN A 16 3.42 1.74 27.74
CA GLN A 16 4.49 2.06 28.71
C GLN A 16 5.90 2.08 28.11
N VAL A 17 6.04 1.84 26.81
CA VAL A 17 7.34 1.81 26.14
C VAL A 17 7.87 3.22 25.84
N LYS A 18 9.19 3.34 25.72
CA LYS A 18 9.85 4.52 25.15
C LYS A 18 10.04 4.34 23.65
N VAL A 19 9.76 5.40 22.89
CA VAL A 19 9.79 5.37 21.45
C VAL A 19 10.86 6.30 20.90
N LEU A 20 11.66 5.79 19.97
CA LEU A 20 12.63 6.56 19.20
C LEU A 20 12.41 6.35 17.70
N HIS A 21 12.39 7.42 16.93
CA HIS A 21 12.39 7.38 15.48
C HIS A 21 13.80 7.65 14.92
N VAL A 22 14.31 6.75 14.11
CA VAL A 22 15.63 6.88 13.44
C VAL A 22 15.43 7.03 11.94
N HIS A 23 15.01 8.19 11.51
CA HIS A 23 14.85 8.56 10.09
C HIS A 23 14.82 10.09 9.93
N SER A 24 14.95 10.58 8.69
CA SER A 24 14.95 12.01 8.38
C SER A 24 13.57 12.65 8.29
N GLY A 25 12.49 11.86 8.28
CA GLY A 25 11.11 12.36 8.19
C GLY A 25 10.64 13.03 9.47
N GLU A 26 9.57 13.83 9.37
CA GLU A 26 8.90 14.43 10.53
C GLU A 26 8.20 13.35 11.36
N THR A 27 8.18 13.54 12.68
CA THR A 27 7.48 12.68 13.64
C THR A 27 7.15 13.49 14.90
N LYS A 28 6.12 13.08 15.63
CA LYS A 28 5.76 13.66 16.95
C LYS A 28 6.52 13.02 18.12
N TYR A 29 7.28 11.96 17.86
CA TYR A 29 8.06 11.22 18.85
C TYR A 29 9.51 11.70 18.88
N ASP A 30 10.28 11.21 19.86
CA ASP A 30 11.73 11.42 19.92
C ASP A 30 12.35 10.95 18.61
N ARG A 31 13.24 11.77 18.06
CA ARG A 31 13.90 11.50 16.79
C ARG A 31 15.40 11.76 16.88
N GLU A 32 16.15 10.75 16.47
CA GLU A 32 17.61 10.87 16.37
C GLU A 32 18.09 10.25 15.06
N THR A 33 19.15 10.83 14.53
CA THR A 33 19.77 10.35 13.28
C THR A 33 21.27 10.16 13.36
N LYS A 34 21.90 10.59 14.45
CA LYS A 34 23.33 10.40 14.72
C LYS A 34 23.51 9.22 15.68
N HIS A 35 24.42 8.31 15.37
CA HIS A 35 24.66 7.09 16.15
C HIS A 35 24.97 7.36 17.62
N GLU A 36 25.77 8.38 17.93
CA GLU A 36 26.13 8.77 19.30
C GLU A 36 24.87 9.13 20.15
N PHE A 37 23.92 9.86 19.56
CA PHE A 37 22.70 10.24 20.25
C PHE A 37 21.73 9.06 20.40
N ILE A 38 21.71 8.11 19.45
CA ILE A 38 20.92 6.88 19.56
C ILE A 38 21.39 6.08 20.78
N THR A 39 22.71 5.89 20.91
CA THR A 39 23.31 5.19 22.06
C THR A 39 23.00 5.90 23.38
N ASN A 40 23.14 7.23 23.43
CA ASN A 40 22.81 8.02 24.60
C ASN A 40 21.32 7.95 24.97
N TRP A 41 20.44 7.98 23.98
CA TRP A 41 19.00 7.85 24.21
C TRP A 41 18.65 6.50 24.84
N VAL A 42 19.19 5.41 24.32
CA VAL A 42 19.01 4.07 24.86
C VAL A 42 19.49 3.98 26.32
N SER A 43 20.67 4.55 26.61
CA SER A 43 21.29 4.54 27.95
C SER A 43 20.54 5.38 28.98
N ARG A 44 19.82 6.42 28.57
CA ARG A 44 19.03 7.28 29.46
C ARG A 44 17.72 6.64 29.94
N HIS A 45 17.31 5.53 29.35
CA HIS A 45 16.04 4.88 29.66
C HIS A 45 16.24 3.40 30.08
N PRO A 46 17.13 3.06 31.05
CA PRO A 46 17.48 1.69 31.34
C PRO A 46 16.32 0.85 31.89
N GLN A 47 15.34 1.50 32.55
CA GLN A 47 14.19 0.84 33.20
C GLN A 47 12.98 0.66 32.28
N TYR A 48 13.06 1.11 31.03
CA TYR A 48 11.93 1.04 30.09
C TYR A 48 12.24 0.09 28.94
N ASP A 49 11.21 -0.62 28.50
CA ASP A 49 11.21 -1.24 27.18
C ASP A 49 11.25 -0.16 26.08
N LYS A 50 11.94 -0.41 25.02
CA LYS A 50 12.23 0.56 23.97
C LYS A 50 11.78 0.04 22.62
N LEU A 51 11.07 0.89 21.88
CA LEU A 51 10.72 0.64 20.49
C LEU A 51 11.49 1.64 19.60
N ILE A 52 12.28 1.14 18.67
CA ILE A 52 13.01 1.96 17.72
C ILE A 52 12.40 1.75 16.33
N PHE A 53 11.79 2.79 15.78
CA PHE A 53 11.24 2.78 14.42
C PHE A 53 12.24 3.38 13.44
N THR A 54 12.60 2.62 12.43
CA THR A 54 13.53 3.06 11.39
C THR A 54 13.02 2.71 9.99
N THR A 55 13.63 3.29 8.97
CA THR A 55 13.43 2.89 7.58
C THR A 55 14.62 2.04 7.14
N TYR A 56 14.45 1.18 6.14
CA TYR A 56 15.56 0.43 5.54
C TYR A 56 16.74 1.34 5.14
N HIS A 57 16.42 2.53 4.63
CA HIS A 57 17.44 3.54 4.27
C HIS A 57 18.23 4.06 5.47
N SER A 58 17.66 4.09 6.66
CA SER A 58 18.30 4.62 7.87
C SER A 58 18.84 3.54 8.82
N LEU A 59 18.63 2.26 8.51
CA LEU A 59 19.00 1.14 9.38
C LEU A 59 20.50 1.10 9.70
N HIS A 60 21.35 1.51 8.76
CA HIS A 60 22.80 1.61 8.98
C HIS A 60 23.16 2.47 10.20
N LYS A 61 22.39 3.50 10.52
CA LYS A 61 22.62 4.37 11.68
C LYS A 61 22.45 3.65 13.02
N ILE A 62 21.57 2.64 13.04
CA ILE A 62 21.40 1.75 14.20
C ILE A 62 22.58 0.80 14.27
N CYS A 63 23.02 0.24 13.14
CA CYS A 63 24.23 -0.60 13.12
C CYS A 63 25.44 0.16 13.65
N ASP A 64 25.65 1.40 13.21
CA ASP A 64 26.74 2.27 13.62
C ASP A 64 26.67 2.66 15.12
N SER A 65 25.48 2.68 15.72
CA SER A 65 25.28 2.99 17.15
C SER A 65 25.68 1.85 18.08
N MET A 66 25.89 0.64 17.55
CA MET A 66 26.22 -0.57 18.31
C MET A 66 25.23 -0.92 19.44
N VAL A 67 23.99 -0.48 19.33
CA VAL A 67 22.90 -0.81 20.27
C VAL A 67 22.52 -2.28 20.07
N ASN A 68 22.41 -3.02 21.17
CA ASN A 68 21.87 -4.38 21.14
C ASN A 68 20.35 -4.33 20.87
N ILE A 69 19.92 -5.14 19.93
CA ILE A 69 18.52 -5.30 19.56
C ILE A 69 18.06 -6.69 19.97
N ASP A 70 17.05 -6.78 20.82
CA ASP A 70 16.50 -8.09 21.20
C ASP A 70 15.69 -8.68 20.04
N VAL A 71 14.80 -7.89 19.47
CA VAL A 71 13.95 -8.33 18.36
C VAL A 71 13.90 -7.29 17.26
N LEU A 72 14.16 -7.73 16.03
CA LEU A 72 14.04 -6.93 14.81
C LEU A 72 12.82 -7.39 14.01
N TYR A 73 11.86 -6.49 13.79
CA TYR A 73 10.74 -6.70 12.89
C TYR A 73 10.93 -5.92 11.59
N CYS A 74 10.92 -6.62 10.47
CA CYS A 74 11.10 -6.06 9.13
C CYS A 74 9.81 -6.17 8.33
N ASP A 75 9.01 -5.09 8.30
CA ASP A 75 7.82 -5.02 7.47
C ASP A 75 8.18 -4.71 6.01
N GLU A 76 7.35 -5.18 5.05
CA GLU A 76 7.61 -5.10 3.61
C GLU A 76 9.04 -5.56 3.25
N ALA A 77 9.44 -6.71 3.82
CA ALA A 77 10.82 -7.18 3.80
C ALA A 77 11.42 -7.40 2.40
N HIS A 78 10.59 -7.50 1.36
CA HIS A 78 11.06 -7.51 -0.03
C HIS A 78 11.85 -6.25 -0.42
N ASN A 79 11.67 -5.13 0.30
CA ASN A 79 12.44 -3.90 0.08
C ASN A 79 13.88 -4.00 0.58
N SER A 80 14.16 -4.87 1.53
CA SER A 80 15.51 -5.09 2.06
C SER A 80 16.47 -5.72 1.05
N THR A 81 15.96 -6.35 -0.01
CA THR A 81 16.77 -7.01 -1.05
C THR A 81 17.48 -6.04 -1.99
N SER A 82 17.21 -4.73 -1.91
CA SER A 82 17.96 -3.73 -2.68
C SER A 82 19.39 -3.62 -2.17
N LYS A 83 20.35 -3.30 -3.06
CA LYS A 83 21.79 -3.25 -2.72
C LYS A 83 22.09 -2.43 -1.46
N ASN A 84 21.48 -1.24 -1.35
CA ASN A 84 21.76 -0.33 -0.23
C ASN A 84 21.08 -0.77 1.08
N HIS A 85 19.91 -1.38 1.02
CA HIS A 85 19.20 -1.83 2.21
C HIS A 85 19.72 -3.16 2.73
N PHE A 86 20.19 -4.03 1.83
CA PHE A 86 20.71 -5.33 2.17
C PHE A 86 21.94 -5.25 3.10
N VAL A 87 22.81 -4.27 2.87
CA VAL A 87 23.96 -4.04 3.75
C VAL A 87 23.50 -3.80 5.19
N GLY A 88 22.49 -2.96 5.41
CA GLY A 88 21.95 -2.71 6.74
C GLY A 88 21.37 -3.97 7.39
N ILE A 89 20.59 -4.76 6.63
CA ILE A 89 19.98 -5.99 7.15
C ILE A 89 21.02 -7.07 7.47
N SER A 90 22.04 -7.22 6.64
CA SER A 90 23.09 -8.23 6.85
C SER A 90 24.10 -7.86 7.94
N THR A 91 24.15 -6.60 8.36
CA THR A 91 25.08 -6.10 9.39
C THR A 91 24.44 -5.83 10.74
N VAL A 92 23.13 -5.59 10.78
CA VAL A 92 22.41 -5.34 12.04
C VAL A 92 22.48 -6.57 12.94
N LYS A 93 22.83 -6.34 14.21
CA LYS A 93 22.89 -7.40 15.23
C LYS A 93 21.63 -7.39 16.05
N SER A 94 20.91 -8.51 16.06
CA SER A 94 19.75 -8.74 16.90
C SER A 94 19.72 -10.17 17.40
N ASN A 95 19.08 -10.41 18.54
CA ASN A 95 18.91 -11.75 19.08
C ASN A 95 17.92 -12.58 18.23
N SER A 96 16.89 -11.90 17.68
CA SER A 96 15.91 -12.51 16.79
C SER A 96 15.50 -11.51 15.71
N SER A 97 15.28 -12.00 14.48
CA SER A 97 14.79 -11.20 13.35
C SER A 97 13.59 -11.86 12.69
N TYR A 98 12.57 -11.07 12.41
CA TYR A 98 11.35 -11.51 11.73
C TYR A 98 11.09 -10.64 10.50
N PHE A 99 10.86 -11.29 9.38
CA PHE A 99 10.67 -10.66 8.08
C PHE A 99 9.25 -10.92 7.56
N PHE A 100 8.49 -9.86 7.33
CA PHE A 100 7.10 -9.93 6.88
C PHE A 100 6.98 -9.37 5.47
N THR A 101 6.35 -10.11 4.58
CA THR A 101 6.01 -9.65 3.24
C THR A 101 4.93 -10.50 2.61
N ALA A 102 4.02 -9.89 1.87
CA ALA A 102 3.06 -10.59 1.01
C ALA A 102 3.67 -10.94 -0.37
N THR A 103 4.82 -10.35 -0.73
CA THR A 103 5.41 -10.43 -2.07
C THR A 103 6.92 -10.65 -1.98
N PRO A 104 7.39 -11.84 -1.59
CA PRO A 104 8.82 -12.10 -1.42
C PRO A 104 9.59 -11.85 -2.71
N LYS A 105 10.87 -11.50 -2.55
CA LYS A 105 11.78 -11.21 -3.64
C LYS A 105 12.97 -12.13 -3.55
N TYR A 106 13.13 -13.00 -4.54
CA TYR A 106 14.14 -14.01 -4.57
C TYR A 106 15.33 -13.59 -5.44
N SER A 107 16.50 -14.13 -5.19
CA SER A 107 17.65 -14.02 -6.09
C SER A 107 17.79 -15.26 -6.95
N ARG A 108 18.39 -15.07 -8.15
CA ARG A 108 18.80 -16.14 -9.06
C ARG A 108 20.31 -16.32 -9.00
N GLY A 109 20.75 -17.56 -9.03
CA GLY A 109 22.19 -17.89 -8.96
C GLY A 109 22.83 -17.46 -7.63
N ASN A 110 24.07 -17.03 -7.68
CA ASN A 110 24.87 -16.66 -6.51
C ASN A 110 24.58 -15.26 -5.93
N ASN A 111 23.45 -14.68 -6.22
CA ASN A 111 23.10 -13.38 -5.66
C ASN A 111 22.54 -13.56 -4.23
N GLU A 112 23.29 -13.14 -3.24
CA GLU A 112 23.00 -13.32 -1.81
C GLU A 112 21.86 -12.43 -1.26
N ARG A 113 21.37 -11.46 -2.04
CA ARG A 113 20.42 -10.44 -1.56
C ARG A 113 18.96 -10.87 -1.55
N GLY A 114 18.60 -11.99 -2.19
CA GLY A 114 17.23 -12.47 -2.22
C GLY A 114 16.77 -13.06 -0.90
N MET A 115 15.47 -13.04 -0.65
CA MET A 115 14.85 -13.61 0.56
C MET A 115 14.95 -15.14 0.63
N ASN A 116 15.45 -15.79 -0.42
CA ASN A 116 15.87 -17.19 -0.42
C ASN A 116 17.28 -17.41 0.15
N ASN A 117 17.96 -16.37 0.62
CA ASN A 117 19.18 -16.49 1.40
C ASN A 117 18.83 -16.74 2.87
N SER A 118 18.89 -18.01 3.30
CA SER A 118 18.54 -18.43 4.66
C SER A 118 19.46 -17.90 5.75
N ASP A 119 20.71 -17.54 5.42
CA ASP A 119 21.67 -17.01 6.39
C ASP A 119 21.29 -15.61 6.86
N VAL A 120 20.55 -14.85 6.04
CA VAL A 120 20.09 -13.50 6.35
C VAL A 120 18.61 -13.48 6.75
N TYR A 121 17.75 -14.19 6.01
CA TYR A 121 16.30 -14.13 6.18
C TYR A 121 15.71 -15.29 6.96
N GLY A 122 16.51 -16.31 7.27
CA GLY A 122 16.02 -17.52 7.91
C GLY A 122 15.10 -18.36 7.02
N ASN A 123 14.37 -19.26 7.65
CA ASN A 123 13.38 -20.11 6.99
C ASN A 123 12.00 -19.48 7.05
N THR A 124 11.15 -19.80 6.07
CA THR A 124 9.73 -19.41 6.12
C THR A 124 9.05 -20.12 7.30
N LEU A 125 8.56 -19.34 8.26
CA LEU A 125 7.86 -19.85 9.44
C LEU A 125 6.38 -20.10 9.13
N ILE A 126 5.73 -19.15 8.47
CA ILE A 126 4.31 -19.21 8.14
C ILE A 126 4.11 -18.61 6.75
N SER A 127 3.26 -19.25 5.96
CA SER A 127 2.72 -18.71 4.72
C SER A 127 1.22 -19.01 4.69
N VAL A 128 0.39 -17.96 4.66
CA VAL A 128 -1.06 -18.10 4.64
C VAL A 128 -1.56 -17.80 3.22
N PRO A 129 -2.11 -18.79 2.51
CA PRO A 129 -2.63 -18.58 1.16
C PRO A 129 -3.83 -17.62 1.13
N ALA A 130 -3.95 -16.81 0.08
CA ALA A 130 -5.06 -15.87 -0.06
C ALA A 130 -6.45 -16.56 -0.06
N PRO A 131 -6.67 -17.74 -0.65
CA PRO A 131 -7.94 -18.46 -0.54
C PRO A 131 -8.35 -18.76 0.90
N GLU A 132 -7.39 -19.08 1.76
CA GLU A 132 -7.63 -19.29 3.20
C GLU A 132 -8.03 -17.99 3.89
N LEU A 133 -7.36 -16.87 3.58
CA LEU A 133 -7.71 -15.54 4.11
C LEU A 133 -9.11 -15.10 3.67
N VAL A 134 -9.52 -15.42 2.45
CA VAL A 134 -10.88 -15.16 1.96
C VAL A 134 -11.89 -16.04 2.71
N LYS A 135 -11.60 -17.33 2.86
CA LYS A 135 -12.44 -18.28 3.59
C LYS A 135 -12.62 -17.90 5.06
N ASN A 136 -11.57 -17.41 5.67
CA ASN A 136 -11.58 -16.97 7.09
C ASN A 136 -12.11 -15.55 7.27
N GLY A 137 -12.60 -14.89 6.21
CA GLY A 137 -13.14 -13.55 6.28
C GLY A 137 -12.14 -12.48 6.68
N THR A 138 -10.85 -12.66 6.37
CA THR A 138 -9.79 -11.67 6.62
C THR A 138 -9.68 -10.66 5.48
N ILE A 139 -9.86 -11.14 4.25
CA ILE A 139 -9.87 -10.33 3.03
C ILE A 139 -11.03 -10.76 2.11
N LEU A 140 -11.31 -9.95 1.10
CA LEU A 140 -12.29 -10.25 0.04
C LEU A 140 -11.59 -10.80 -1.20
N ALA A 141 -12.33 -11.57 -2.01
CA ALA A 141 -11.86 -11.89 -3.35
C ALA A 141 -11.93 -10.63 -4.26
N PRO A 142 -10.93 -10.38 -5.13
CA PRO A 142 -11.00 -9.33 -6.14
C PRO A 142 -11.99 -9.71 -7.26
N LEU A 143 -12.69 -8.70 -7.77
CA LEU A 143 -13.50 -8.82 -8.99
C LEU A 143 -12.85 -8.02 -10.10
N ILE A 144 -12.45 -8.68 -11.19
CA ILE A 144 -11.94 -7.99 -12.38
C ILE A 144 -13.11 -7.44 -13.18
N ASP A 145 -13.06 -6.14 -13.45
CA ASP A 145 -13.97 -5.45 -14.34
C ASP A 145 -13.19 -4.95 -15.57
N ILE A 146 -13.57 -5.41 -16.75
CA ILE A 146 -12.95 -5.01 -18.00
C ILE A 146 -13.83 -3.95 -18.66
N HIS A 147 -13.29 -2.73 -18.71
CA HIS A 147 -13.97 -1.62 -19.34
C HIS A 147 -13.49 -1.46 -20.80
N GLU A 148 -14.26 -1.98 -21.74
CA GLU A 148 -13.95 -1.82 -23.16
C GLU A 148 -14.28 -0.41 -23.63
N THR A 149 -13.41 0.15 -24.46
CA THR A 149 -13.57 1.49 -25.05
C THR A 149 -13.12 1.48 -26.50
N ASN A 150 -13.85 2.20 -27.35
CA ASN A 150 -13.48 2.40 -28.76
C ASN A 150 -12.42 3.48 -28.96
N GLU A 151 -12.01 4.15 -27.89
CA GLU A 151 -11.03 5.23 -27.94
C GLU A 151 -9.61 4.70 -27.94
N THR A 152 -8.84 4.99 -28.97
CA THR A 152 -7.43 4.60 -29.02
C THR A 152 -6.56 5.60 -28.24
N ARG A 153 -5.90 5.10 -27.20
CA ARG A 153 -5.00 5.88 -26.35
C ARG A 153 -3.58 5.90 -26.92
N THR A 154 -3.05 7.10 -27.09
CA THR A 154 -1.66 7.37 -27.49
C THR A 154 -0.97 8.27 -26.46
N LYS A 155 0.34 8.47 -26.56
CA LYS A 155 1.06 9.40 -25.66
C LYS A 155 0.60 10.87 -25.79
N TYR A 156 0.04 11.26 -26.92
CA TYR A 156 -0.37 12.65 -27.20
C TYR A 156 -1.76 12.97 -26.69
N ASN A 157 -2.70 12.01 -26.72
CA ASN A 157 -4.08 12.21 -26.30
C ASN A 157 -4.38 11.60 -24.92
N ALA A 158 -3.39 11.03 -24.27
CA ALA A 158 -3.56 10.27 -23.02
C ALA A 158 -4.35 11.03 -21.93
N PRO A 159 -4.10 12.31 -21.59
CA PRO A 159 -4.85 12.98 -20.55
C PRO A 159 -6.34 13.08 -20.87
N GLU A 160 -6.71 13.31 -22.12
CA GLU A 160 -8.09 13.45 -22.54
C GLU A 160 -8.83 12.10 -22.62
N ILE A 161 -8.15 11.07 -23.15
CA ILE A 161 -8.70 9.71 -23.17
C ILE A 161 -8.85 9.16 -21.76
N ASP A 162 -7.83 9.28 -20.91
CA ASP A 162 -7.88 8.82 -19.54
C ASP A 162 -9.03 9.50 -18.76
N LYS A 163 -9.23 10.82 -18.96
CA LYS A 163 -10.37 11.55 -18.42
C LYS A 163 -11.70 10.94 -18.84
N LYS A 164 -11.91 10.77 -20.16
CA LYS A 164 -13.18 10.22 -20.70
C LYS A 164 -13.47 8.83 -20.11
N VAL A 165 -12.45 7.99 -20.10
CA VAL A 165 -12.53 6.62 -19.60
C VAL A 165 -12.87 6.59 -18.10
N ILE A 166 -12.18 7.39 -17.27
CA ILE A 166 -12.45 7.46 -15.84
C ILE A 166 -13.89 7.93 -15.58
N LEU A 167 -14.33 8.99 -16.27
CA LEU A 167 -15.69 9.51 -16.09
C LEU A 167 -16.75 8.48 -16.50
N ASN A 168 -16.49 7.70 -17.55
CA ASN A 168 -17.38 6.64 -18.00
C ASN A 168 -17.42 5.46 -17.00
N ILE A 169 -16.27 5.00 -16.53
CA ILE A 169 -16.17 3.96 -15.49
C ILE A 169 -16.97 4.40 -14.25
N ILE A 170 -16.72 5.61 -13.75
CA ILE A 170 -17.35 6.11 -12.51
C ILE A 170 -18.89 6.23 -12.68
N LYS A 171 -19.35 6.69 -13.83
CA LYS A 171 -20.78 6.78 -14.13
C LYS A 171 -21.48 5.41 -14.12
N ASN A 172 -20.76 4.35 -14.46
CA ASN A 172 -21.30 3.01 -14.59
C ASN A 172 -21.11 2.15 -13.33
N ILE A 173 -20.50 2.68 -12.28
CA ILE A 173 -20.35 1.94 -11.01
C ILE A 173 -21.73 1.65 -10.41
N LYS A 174 -21.99 0.36 -10.20
CA LYS A 174 -23.19 -0.14 -9.53
C LYS A 174 -22.79 -0.72 -8.18
N THR A 175 -23.08 -0.01 -7.11
CA THR A 175 -22.79 -0.44 -5.75
C THR A 175 -23.76 0.23 -4.77
N ASN A 176 -24.05 -0.47 -3.68
CA ASN A 176 -24.83 0.08 -2.57
C ASN A 176 -23.96 0.90 -1.59
N LEU A 177 -22.64 0.87 -1.77
CA LEU A 177 -21.69 1.63 -0.98
C LEU A 177 -21.43 3.00 -1.62
N SER A 178 -21.00 3.96 -0.83
CA SER A 178 -20.42 5.19 -1.37
C SER A 178 -19.06 4.87 -2.04
N PRO A 179 -18.93 5.05 -3.37
CA PRO A 179 -17.72 4.64 -4.06
C PRO A 179 -16.48 5.43 -3.60
N LYS A 180 -15.44 4.71 -3.22
CA LYS A 180 -14.11 5.23 -2.88
C LYS A 180 -13.12 4.59 -3.85
N ILE A 181 -12.59 5.39 -4.77
CA ILE A 181 -11.94 4.90 -5.99
C ILE A 181 -10.47 5.29 -5.98
N LEU A 182 -9.59 4.30 -6.13
CA LEU A 182 -8.16 4.51 -6.33
C LEU A 182 -7.85 4.45 -7.83
N VAL A 183 -7.18 5.47 -8.36
CA VAL A 183 -6.76 5.51 -9.77
C VAL A 183 -5.25 5.49 -9.86
N ALA A 184 -4.68 4.38 -10.36
CA ALA A 184 -3.25 4.24 -10.65
C ALA A 184 -2.94 4.89 -12.01
N ALA A 185 -2.44 6.12 -11.97
CA ALA A 185 -2.15 6.92 -13.16
C ALA A 185 -0.91 6.43 -13.92
N PRO A 186 -0.83 6.66 -15.24
CA PRO A 186 0.28 6.19 -16.07
C PRO A 186 1.64 6.82 -15.71
N ASN A 187 1.65 8.11 -15.43
CA ASN A 187 2.79 8.87 -14.92
C ASN A 187 2.34 10.21 -14.34
N THR A 188 3.26 10.87 -13.65
CA THR A 188 3.00 12.15 -12.98
C THR A 188 2.60 13.26 -13.95
N THR A 189 3.19 13.32 -15.15
CA THR A 189 2.92 14.38 -16.12
C THR A 189 1.52 14.24 -16.74
N ILE A 190 1.13 13.02 -17.14
CA ILE A 190 -0.21 12.75 -17.67
C ILE A 190 -1.26 13.05 -16.59
N LEU A 191 -1.03 12.58 -15.37
CA LEU A 191 -1.91 12.84 -14.24
C LEU A 191 -2.09 14.35 -14.00
N TRP A 192 -0.98 15.08 -13.90
CA TRP A 192 -1.01 16.53 -13.68
C TRP A 192 -1.76 17.26 -14.79
N ASN A 193 -1.46 16.95 -16.07
CA ASN A 193 -2.14 17.56 -17.19
C ASN A 193 -3.65 17.24 -17.20
N MET A 194 -4.02 16.01 -16.90
CA MET A 194 -5.43 15.61 -16.80
C MET A 194 -6.17 16.40 -15.70
N LEU A 195 -5.56 16.56 -14.52
CA LEU A 195 -6.19 17.26 -13.39
C LEU A 195 -6.23 18.78 -13.56
N THR A 196 -5.22 19.39 -14.19
CA THR A 196 -5.07 20.85 -14.26
C THR A 196 -5.55 21.46 -15.56
N LYS A 197 -5.43 20.75 -16.69
CA LYS A 197 -5.74 21.24 -18.05
C LYS A 197 -7.08 20.73 -18.60
N SER A 198 -7.79 19.88 -17.84
CA SER A 198 -9.11 19.39 -18.22
C SER A 198 -10.16 19.74 -17.17
N ASN A 199 -11.42 19.44 -17.48
CA ASN A 199 -12.53 19.66 -16.57
C ASN A 199 -12.86 18.44 -15.68
N ILE A 200 -11.95 17.46 -15.53
CA ILE A 200 -12.22 16.23 -14.80
C ILE A 200 -12.65 16.50 -13.35
N ILE A 201 -11.98 17.42 -12.64
CA ILE A 201 -12.31 17.76 -11.25
C ILE A 201 -13.76 18.29 -11.16
N SER A 202 -14.11 19.24 -12.01
CA SER A 202 -15.48 19.78 -12.01
C SER A 202 -16.53 18.75 -12.44
N SER A 203 -16.18 17.85 -13.35
CA SER A 203 -17.07 16.76 -13.78
C SER A 203 -17.30 15.73 -12.68
N LEU A 204 -16.28 15.36 -11.92
CA LEU A 204 -16.40 14.47 -10.78
C LEU A 204 -17.15 15.13 -9.62
N LYS A 205 -16.91 16.42 -9.36
CA LYS A 205 -17.66 17.19 -8.36
C LYS A 205 -19.16 17.23 -8.67
N LYS A 206 -19.54 17.41 -9.92
CA LYS A 206 -20.96 17.35 -10.35
C LYS A 206 -21.60 15.98 -10.10
N GLN A 207 -20.81 14.91 -10.05
CA GLN A 207 -21.27 13.57 -9.72
C GLN A 207 -21.20 13.26 -8.21
N GLY A 208 -20.87 14.27 -7.38
CA GLY A 208 -20.81 14.15 -5.92
C GLY A 208 -19.50 13.56 -5.37
N TYR A 209 -18.44 13.51 -6.17
CA TYR A 209 -17.14 13.00 -5.71
C TYR A 209 -16.23 14.14 -5.27
N ASP A 210 -15.56 13.93 -4.15
CA ASP A 210 -14.37 14.66 -3.77
C ASP A 210 -13.13 14.08 -4.46
N ILE A 211 -12.11 14.91 -4.66
CA ILE A 211 -10.92 14.50 -5.40
C ILE A 211 -9.68 14.70 -4.54
N MET A 212 -8.87 13.66 -4.47
CA MET A 212 -7.55 13.70 -3.85
C MET A 212 -6.49 13.31 -4.86
N HIS A 213 -5.35 13.94 -4.83
CA HIS A 213 -4.20 13.46 -5.59
C HIS A 213 -2.89 13.80 -4.89
N ILE A 214 -1.93 12.89 -5.04
CA ILE A 214 -0.61 13.06 -4.47
C ILE A 214 0.46 12.53 -5.43
N THR A 215 1.50 13.34 -5.63
CA THR A 215 2.68 12.98 -6.43
C THR A 215 3.93 13.52 -5.77
N SER A 216 5.07 12.87 -6.01
CA SER A 216 6.38 13.36 -5.51
C SER A 216 6.73 14.73 -6.08
N LYS A 217 6.37 14.99 -7.35
CA LYS A 217 6.72 16.21 -8.08
C LYS A 217 5.86 17.41 -7.71
N HIS A 218 4.55 17.22 -7.50
CA HIS A 218 3.60 18.33 -7.33
C HIS A 218 3.05 18.44 -5.91
N GLY A 219 3.32 17.44 -5.05
CA GLY A 219 2.80 17.38 -3.69
C GLY A 219 1.38 16.82 -3.60
N ALA A 220 0.68 17.19 -2.54
CA ALA A 220 -0.63 16.68 -2.19
C ALA A 220 -1.71 17.77 -2.38
N TYR A 221 -2.86 17.35 -2.89
CA TYR A 221 -4.00 18.23 -3.14
C TYR A 221 -5.31 17.54 -2.72
N ILE A 222 -6.19 18.32 -2.13
CA ILE A 222 -7.58 17.95 -1.85
C ILE A 222 -8.45 18.88 -2.68
N ASN A 223 -9.24 18.32 -3.59
CA ASN A 223 -9.97 19.03 -4.62
C ASN A 223 -8.99 19.87 -5.49
N LYS A 224 -8.96 21.20 -5.31
CA LYS A 224 -8.03 22.09 -6.00
C LYS A 224 -7.02 22.74 -5.07
N THR A 225 -7.12 22.46 -3.77
CA THR A 225 -6.31 23.10 -2.75
C THR A 225 -5.07 22.28 -2.45
N LYS A 226 -3.91 22.88 -2.52
CA LYS A 226 -2.65 22.27 -2.10
C LYS A 226 -2.61 22.19 -0.58
N VAL A 227 -2.24 21.02 -0.06
CA VAL A 227 -2.14 20.76 1.38
C VAL A 227 -0.78 20.14 1.72
N ASN A 228 -0.40 20.16 2.98
CA ASN A 228 0.75 19.38 3.42
C ASN A 228 0.40 17.87 3.47
N ARG A 229 1.42 17.03 3.57
CA ARG A 229 1.22 15.57 3.54
C ARG A 229 0.42 15.07 4.74
N GLN A 230 0.62 15.64 5.93
CA GLN A 230 -0.09 15.22 7.14
C GLN A 230 -1.60 15.46 6.97
N VAL A 231 -2.00 16.69 6.64
CA VAL A 231 -3.40 17.04 6.38
C VAL A 231 -4.01 16.15 5.29
N PHE A 232 -3.25 15.84 4.24
CA PHE A 232 -3.72 14.95 3.19
C PHE A 232 -4.07 13.54 3.72
N PHE A 233 -3.20 12.95 4.51
CA PHE A 233 -3.42 11.60 5.02
C PHE A 233 -4.44 11.54 6.15
N ASP A 234 -4.52 12.56 6.99
CA ASP A 234 -5.55 12.69 8.01
C ASP A 234 -6.94 12.78 7.36
N THR A 235 -7.07 13.64 6.33
CA THR A 235 -8.31 13.75 5.54
C THR A 235 -8.63 12.45 4.80
N LEU A 236 -7.61 11.76 4.24
CA LEU A 236 -7.82 10.49 3.55
C LEU A 236 -8.36 9.41 4.50
N LYS A 237 -7.87 9.37 5.73
CA LYS A 237 -8.37 8.47 6.78
C LYS A 237 -9.82 8.83 7.15
N GLU A 238 -10.08 10.10 7.46
CA GLU A 238 -11.41 10.60 7.78
C GLU A 238 -12.43 10.25 6.68
N TRP A 239 -12.12 10.57 5.42
CA TRP A 239 -13.00 10.28 4.29
C TRP A 239 -13.13 8.77 4.02
N GLY A 240 -12.08 8.03 4.29
CA GLY A 240 -12.09 6.57 4.18
C GLY A 240 -13.05 5.92 5.17
N ASP A 241 -13.13 6.46 6.38
CA ASP A 241 -13.99 5.98 7.47
C ASP A 241 -15.44 6.49 7.39
N ASP A 242 -15.72 7.53 6.58
CA ASP A 242 -17.07 8.09 6.37
C ASP A 242 -17.82 7.30 5.29
N ASP A 243 -18.81 6.51 5.69
CA ASP A 243 -19.60 5.66 4.79
C ASP A 243 -20.47 6.45 3.78
N ASN A 244 -20.67 7.73 3.99
CA ASN A 244 -21.43 8.59 3.09
C ASN A 244 -20.55 9.34 2.07
N ARG A 245 -19.23 9.32 2.28
CA ARG A 245 -18.29 10.06 1.45
C ARG A 245 -17.93 9.30 0.18
N LYS A 246 -18.02 9.99 -0.96
CA LYS A 246 -17.56 9.52 -2.26
C LYS A 246 -16.29 10.29 -2.64
N PHE A 247 -15.21 9.59 -2.98
CA PHE A 247 -14.01 10.26 -3.47
C PHE A 247 -13.25 9.46 -4.52
N VAL A 248 -12.45 10.18 -5.30
CA VAL A 248 -11.49 9.61 -6.23
C VAL A 248 -10.09 10.05 -5.83
N LEU A 249 -9.24 9.07 -5.56
CA LEU A 249 -7.84 9.25 -5.18
C LEU A 249 -6.94 8.91 -6.35
N PHE A 250 -6.25 9.91 -6.89
CA PHE A 250 -5.29 9.73 -7.97
C PHE A 250 -3.87 9.65 -7.43
N HIS A 251 -3.12 8.65 -7.87
CA HIS A 251 -1.72 8.52 -7.53
C HIS A 251 -0.88 7.97 -8.69
N TYR A 252 0.45 8.11 -8.57
CA TYR A 252 1.39 7.44 -9.45
C TYR A 252 2.17 6.35 -8.69
N SER A 253 2.98 6.68 -7.72
CA SER A 253 3.81 5.71 -6.97
C SER A 253 3.74 5.85 -5.46
N ILE A 254 3.38 7.02 -4.93
CA ILE A 254 3.47 7.32 -3.48
C ILE A 254 2.60 6.41 -2.61
N LEU A 255 1.51 5.90 -3.17
CA LEU A 255 0.60 5.00 -2.47
C LEU A 255 0.88 3.52 -2.74
N SER A 256 1.96 3.17 -3.44
CA SER A 256 2.30 1.77 -3.70
C SER A 256 2.78 1.03 -2.46
N GLU A 257 3.31 1.73 -1.43
CA GLU A 257 3.86 1.11 -0.24
C GLU A 257 3.11 1.53 1.04
N GLY A 258 2.62 0.54 1.80
CA GLY A 258 2.25 0.62 3.21
C GLY A 258 1.12 1.58 3.65
N ILE A 259 0.67 2.51 2.83
CA ILE A 259 -0.35 3.48 3.24
C ILE A 259 -1.73 2.84 3.27
N ASN A 260 -2.36 2.87 4.44
CA ASN A 260 -3.73 2.43 4.59
C ASN A 260 -4.70 3.45 3.98
N VAL A 261 -5.56 3.00 3.06
CA VAL A 261 -6.68 3.78 2.54
C VAL A 261 -7.97 3.06 2.95
N PRO A 262 -8.61 3.49 4.04
CA PRO A 262 -9.82 2.83 4.51
C PRO A 262 -10.95 2.87 3.49
N GLY A 263 -11.80 1.87 3.52
CA GLY A 263 -13.07 1.86 2.79
C GLY A 263 -12.97 1.85 1.26
N LEU A 264 -11.79 1.66 0.64
CA LEU A 264 -11.67 1.56 -0.82
C LEU A 264 -12.61 0.47 -1.38
N THR A 265 -13.36 0.83 -2.42
CA THR A 265 -14.29 -0.07 -3.10
C THR A 265 -13.81 -0.47 -4.49
N HIS A 266 -13.13 0.43 -5.18
CA HIS A 266 -12.70 0.25 -6.57
C HIS A 266 -11.25 0.70 -6.77
N THR A 267 -10.58 0.05 -7.71
CA THR A 267 -9.27 0.47 -8.24
C THR A 267 -9.34 0.50 -9.76
N VAL A 268 -8.81 1.55 -10.38
CA VAL A 268 -8.70 1.68 -11.84
C VAL A 268 -7.23 1.68 -12.25
N LEU A 269 -6.83 0.72 -13.05
CA LEU A 269 -5.45 0.57 -13.53
C LEU A 269 -5.28 1.21 -14.91
N LEU A 270 -4.78 2.43 -14.96
CA LEU A 270 -4.48 3.13 -16.23
C LEU A 270 -3.09 2.82 -16.77
N ARG A 271 -2.31 2.01 -16.08
CA ARG A 271 -0.96 1.59 -16.47
C ARG A 271 -0.71 0.12 -16.16
N ASN A 272 0.26 -0.46 -16.87
CA ASN A 272 0.75 -1.79 -16.58
C ASN A 272 1.71 -1.74 -15.39
N LEU A 273 1.24 -2.21 -14.24
CA LEU A 273 2.01 -2.26 -13.01
C LEU A 273 2.97 -3.46 -12.98
N PRO A 274 4.16 -3.35 -12.38
CA PRO A 274 4.93 -4.51 -11.97
C PRO A 274 4.10 -5.44 -11.05
N ILE A 275 4.44 -6.72 -11.00
CA ILE A 275 3.66 -7.74 -10.26
C ILE A 275 3.46 -7.34 -8.79
N ILE A 276 4.52 -6.91 -8.10
CA ILE A 276 4.45 -6.51 -6.69
C ILE A 276 3.52 -5.31 -6.50
N GLU A 277 3.71 -4.23 -7.30
CA GLU A 277 2.85 -3.04 -7.20
C GLU A 277 1.38 -3.37 -7.53
N MET A 278 1.15 -4.30 -8.47
CA MET A 278 -0.19 -4.75 -8.83
C MET A 278 -0.82 -5.52 -7.66
N ALA A 279 -0.11 -6.48 -7.07
CA ALA A 279 -0.56 -7.24 -5.91
C ALA A 279 -0.87 -6.32 -4.71
N GLN A 280 0.01 -5.36 -4.41
CA GLN A 280 -0.20 -4.36 -3.37
C GLN A 280 -1.41 -3.45 -3.65
N THR A 281 -1.63 -3.08 -4.91
CA THR A 281 -2.78 -2.25 -5.31
C THR A 281 -4.09 -3.04 -5.15
N ILE A 282 -4.11 -4.32 -5.53
CA ILE A 282 -5.24 -5.23 -5.29
C ILE A 282 -5.46 -5.39 -3.78
N GLY A 283 -4.40 -5.63 -3.02
CA GLY A 283 -4.45 -5.79 -1.57
C GLY A 283 -5.15 -4.64 -0.82
N ARG A 284 -5.13 -3.43 -1.37
CA ARG A 284 -5.83 -2.28 -0.78
C ARG A 284 -7.33 -2.33 -0.96
N VAL A 285 -7.77 -2.78 -2.13
CA VAL A 285 -9.21 -2.77 -2.46
C VAL A 285 -9.95 -4.00 -1.94
N ILE A 286 -9.25 -5.09 -1.62
CA ILE A 286 -9.86 -6.32 -1.09
C ILE A 286 -9.99 -6.33 0.44
N ARG A 287 -9.61 -5.28 1.14
CA ARG A 287 -9.85 -5.17 2.58
C ARG A 287 -11.34 -5.17 2.88
N LEU A 288 -11.70 -5.76 4.01
CA LEU A 288 -13.09 -5.74 4.49
C LEU A 288 -13.58 -4.31 4.70
N HIS A 289 -14.88 -4.12 4.59
CA HIS A 289 -15.52 -2.92 5.10
C HIS A 289 -15.49 -2.94 6.63
N LYS A 290 -15.35 -1.80 7.28
CA LYS A 290 -15.32 -1.68 8.75
C LYS A 290 -16.51 -2.35 9.43
N TYR A 291 -17.71 -2.20 8.85
CA TYR A 291 -18.92 -2.86 9.33
C TYR A 291 -18.77 -4.38 9.28
N ASP A 292 -18.29 -4.95 8.17
CA ASP A 292 -18.12 -6.39 8.01
C ASP A 292 -17.08 -6.92 8.99
N TYR A 293 -15.93 -6.25 9.11
CA TYR A 293 -14.87 -6.60 10.05
C TYR A 293 -15.40 -6.68 11.50
N ASN A 294 -16.13 -5.65 11.97
CA ASN A 294 -16.67 -5.61 13.31
C ASN A 294 -17.71 -6.72 13.56
N ASN A 295 -18.57 -6.97 12.57
CA ASN A 295 -19.61 -8.00 12.69
C ASN A 295 -19.04 -9.43 12.70
N ILE A 296 -17.99 -9.68 11.90
CA ILE A 296 -17.26 -10.96 11.95
C ILE A 296 -16.60 -11.13 13.31
N HIS A 297 -15.91 -10.10 13.81
CA HIS A 297 -15.23 -10.15 15.10
C HIS A 297 -16.20 -10.38 16.26
N ASN A 298 -17.38 -9.80 16.19
CA ASN A 298 -18.44 -9.97 17.17
C ASN A 298 -19.31 -11.24 16.95
N ASN A 299 -18.96 -12.09 15.99
CA ASN A 299 -19.71 -13.30 15.61
C ASN A 299 -21.17 -13.05 15.22
N THR A 300 -21.51 -11.86 14.71
CA THR A 300 -22.86 -11.51 14.22
C THR A 300 -23.08 -11.89 12.77
N ILE A 301 -22.00 -11.99 11.99
CA ILE A 301 -21.97 -12.58 10.65
C ILE A 301 -20.87 -13.62 10.56
N GLU A 302 -21.12 -14.64 9.77
CA GLU A 302 -20.19 -15.76 9.58
C GLU A 302 -18.99 -15.33 8.72
N ALA A 303 -17.79 -15.63 9.20
CA ALA A 303 -16.54 -15.40 8.45
C ALA A 303 -16.54 -16.18 7.14
N GLY A 304 -16.17 -15.53 6.03
CA GLY A 304 -16.20 -16.12 4.69
C GLY A 304 -17.58 -16.16 4.00
N ASN A 305 -18.67 -15.88 4.71
CA ASN A 305 -19.99 -15.80 4.14
C ASN A 305 -20.26 -14.45 3.46
N VAL A 306 -19.66 -14.24 2.28
CA VAL A 306 -19.69 -13.00 1.52
C VAL A 306 -21.12 -12.50 1.21
N LYS A 307 -22.12 -13.41 1.22
CA LYS A 307 -23.53 -13.01 1.00
C LYS A 307 -24.05 -12.09 2.09
N GLN A 308 -23.53 -12.21 3.32
CA GLN A 308 -23.90 -11.40 4.47
C GLN A 308 -23.09 -10.08 4.55
N TYR A 309 -22.00 -9.95 3.76
CA TYR A 309 -21.12 -8.80 3.82
C TYR A 309 -21.74 -7.57 3.17
N HIS A 310 -21.47 -6.42 3.75
CA HIS A 310 -21.80 -5.10 3.20
C HIS A 310 -20.99 -4.81 1.94
N LYS A 311 -19.70 -5.13 1.97
CA LYS A 311 -18.79 -5.08 0.81
C LYS A 311 -18.46 -6.50 0.35
N LYS A 312 -18.95 -6.90 -0.81
CA LYS A 312 -18.81 -8.27 -1.31
C LYS A 312 -17.50 -8.53 -2.05
N HIS A 313 -16.92 -7.52 -2.69
CA HIS A 313 -15.71 -7.63 -3.51
C HIS A 313 -14.88 -6.36 -3.46
N GLY A 314 -13.59 -6.49 -3.77
CA GLY A 314 -12.76 -5.37 -4.19
C GLY A 314 -12.73 -5.33 -5.72
N VAL A 315 -13.25 -4.28 -6.33
CA VAL A 315 -13.34 -4.19 -7.80
C VAL A 315 -12.06 -3.61 -8.39
N VAL A 316 -11.47 -4.31 -9.37
CA VAL A 316 -10.28 -3.87 -10.11
C VAL A 316 -10.64 -3.69 -11.57
N THR A 317 -10.76 -2.45 -12.02
CA THR A 317 -11.14 -2.11 -13.40
C THR A 317 -9.92 -1.85 -14.26
N VAL A 318 -9.87 -2.47 -15.43
CA VAL A 318 -8.85 -2.24 -16.47
C VAL A 318 -9.52 -1.73 -17.74
N PRO A 319 -9.28 -0.47 -18.15
CA PRO A 319 -9.79 0.04 -19.41
C PRO A 319 -8.96 -0.50 -20.59
N ILE A 320 -9.60 -1.12 -21.56
CA ILE A 320 -8.95 -1.64 -22.76
C ILE A 320 -9.01 -0.62 -23.89
N ASN A 321 -7.89 0.08 -24.13
CA ASN A 321 -7.77 1.15 -25.13
C ASN A 321 -6.41 1.19 -25.82
N SER A 322 -5.55 0.21 -25.59
CA SER A 322 -4.21 0.11 -26.17
C SER A 322 -3.63 -1.30 -26.00
N LYS A 323 -2.54 -1.60 -26.71
CA LYS A 323 -1.80 -2.87 -26.51
C LYS A 323 -1.29 -3.02 -25.07
N SER A 324 -0.87 -1.91 -24.45
CA SER A 324 -0.41 -1.91 -23.06
C SER A 324 -1.53 -2.27 -22.08
N SER A 325 -2.77 -1.85 -22.31
CA SER A 325 -3.90 -2.19 -21.44
C SER A 325 -4.33 -3.65 -21.59
N VAL A 326 -4.20 -4.25 -22.75
CA VAL A 326 -4.37 -5.70 -22.95
C VAL A 326 -3.33 -6.48 -22.14
N ALA A 327 -2.06 -6.04 -22.18
CA ALA A 327 -1.00 -6.64 -21.36
C ALA A 327 -1.28 -6.49 -19.86
N THR A 328 -1.84 -5.35 -19.44
CA THR A 328 -2.26 -5.09 -18.04
C THR A 328 -3.35 -6.08 -17.61
N ARG A 329 -4.38 -6.27 -18.43
CA ARG A 329 -5.46 -7.24 -18.17
C ARG A 329 -4.91 -8.67 -18.01
N ASN A 330 -4.08 -9.10 -18.97
CA ASN A 330 -3.54 -10.46 -18.96
C ASN A 330 -2.65 -10.72 -17.73
N ARG A 331 -1.86 -9.70 -17.33
CA ARG A 331 -1.05 -9.79 -16.11
C ARG A 331 -1.91 -9.82 -14.86
N LEU A 332 -2.94 -8.99 -14.78
CA LEU A 332 -3.89 -8.96 -13.66
C LEU A 332 -4.58 -10.31 -13.51
N GLN A 333 -5.10 -10.88 -14.60
CA GLN A 333 -5.78 -12.17 -14.59
C GLN A 333 -4.84 -13.28 -14.08
N LYS A 334 -3.64 -13.40 -14.64
CA LYS A 334 -2.64 -14.37 -14.17
C LYS A 334 -2.26 -14.18 -12.70
N LEU A 335 -2.19 -12.94 -12.24
CA LEU A 335 -1.85 -12.67 -10.84
C LEU A 335 -2.99 -13.09 -9.91
N ILE A 336 -4.24 -12.88 -10.30
CA ILE A 336 -5.41 -13.28 -9.51
C ILE A 336 -5.53 -14.81 -9.48
N GLU A 337 -5.40 -15.49 -10.62
CA GLU A 337 -5.34 -16.94 -10.69
C GLU A 337 -4.25 -17.50 -9.75
N LEU A 338 -3.03 -16.99 -9.86
CA LEU A 338 -1.90 -17.40 -9.03
C LEU A 338 -2.15 -17.24 -7.53
N ILE A 339 -2.67 -16.10 -7.11
CA ILE A 339 -2.80 -15.75 -5.68
C ILE A 339 -4.10 -16.31 -5.09
N PHE A 340 -5.23 -16.14 -5.79
CA PHE A 340 -6.57 -16.39 -5.22
C PHE A 340 -7.18 -17.73 -5.62
N GLU A 341 -6.67 -18.38 -6.68
CA GLU A 341 -7.12 -19.72 -7.10
C GLU A 341 -6.09 -20.78 -6.70
N ASP A 342 -4.81 -20.59 -7.12
CA ASP A 342 -3.74 -21.55 -6.83
C ASP A 342 -3.17 -21.43 -5.42
N GLY A 343 -3.44 -20.29 -4.71
CA GLY A 343 -2.95 -20.03 -3.36
C GLY A 343 -1.44 -19.80 -3.28
N LEU A 344 -0.82 -19.45 -4.41
CA LEU A 344 0.62 -19.21 -4.48
C LEU A 344 0.96 -17.74 -4.16
N THR A 345 2.13 -17.52 -3.63
CA THR A 345 2.61 -16.17 -3.33
C THR A 345 3.17 -15.50 -4.59
N ALA A 346 2.71 -14.30 -4.90
CA ALA A 346 3.32 -13.49 -5.94
C ALA A 346 4.76 -13.12 -5.53
N HIS A 347 5.73 -13.47 -6.37
CA HIS A 347 7.13 -13.18 -6.10
C HIS A 347 7.79 -12.48 -7.29
N SER A 348 8.92 -11.86 -7.03
CA SER A 348 9.78 -11.26 -8.04
C SER A 348 11.24 -11.63 -7.79
N PHE A 349 12.13 -11.22 -8.69
CA PHE A 349 13.55 -11.48 -8.55
C PHE A 349 14.32 -10.18 -8.28
N ALA A 350 15.26 -10.24 -7.34
CA ALA A 350 16.26 -9.21 -7.13
C ALA A 350 17.35 -9.34 -8.21
N TYR A 351 17.78 -8.24 -8.81
CA TYR A 351 18.84 -8.14 -9.79
C TYR A 351 20.05 -7.39 -9.21
#